data_dd74e1a6263d6d26091eddd5cb2b4183
#
_entry.id   dd74e1a6263d6d26091eddd5cb2b4183
#
_cell.length_a   1.000
_cell.length_b   1.000
_cell.length_c   1.000
_cell.angle_alpha   90.00
_cell.angle_beta   90.00
_cell.angle_gamma   90.00
#
_symmetry.space_group_name_H-M   'P 1'
#
loop_
_entity.id
_entity.type
_entity.pdbx_description
1 polymer ?
#
loop_
_entity_poly.entity_id
_entity_poly.type
_entity_poly.pdbx_seq_one_letter_code
_entity_poly.pdbx_strand_id
1 'polypeptide(L)'
;MTPILECRDLCKSYGRTQALEHVNFTVEPGKIVGLLGPNGSGKTTLIKMANGLITWDSGELLIDGKVPGKETKAIVSYLPERTYLADWMSVRQLLDFFCDFYGDFQRQRAEEMLGHLNIGLNMKIRQMSKGTREKVQLILVMSRKAKLYLLDEPIGGVDPATRDYILHTIIGNYDPEASVVISTHLIADVEQILDEVIFISQGQIVLQKSVDEIRETQGKSVDQMFREVFRC
;
A
#
# COMPACT_ATOMS: atom_id res chain seq x y z
N MET A 1 -13.62 14.38 -11.33
CA MET A 1 -13.66 12.91 -11.19
C MET A 1 -13.90 12.59 -9.72
N THR A 2 -14.46 11.45 -9.38
CA THR A 2 -14.60 11.03 -7.97
C THR A 2 -13.26 10.51 -7.49
N PRO A 3 -12.71 11.02 -6.37
CA PRO A 3 -11.46 10.49 -5.81
C PRO A 3 -11.58 8.98 -5.51
N ILE A 4 -10.48 8.23 -5.71
CA ILE A 4 -10.46 6.81 -5.39
C ILE A 4 -10.35 6.55 -3.88
N LEU A 5 -9.72 7.48 -3.15
CA LEU A 5 -9.65 7.48 -1.69
C LEU A 5 -9.84 8.92 -1.20
N GLU A 6 -10.71 9.11 -0.23
CA GLU A 6 -11.01 10.42 0.34
C GLU A 6 -11.15 10.33 1.86
N CYS A 7 -10.52 11.25 2.57
CA CYS A 7 -10.66 11.44 4.01
C CYS A 7 -11.11 12.87 4.28
N ARG A 8 -12.15 13.03 5.10
CA ARG A 8 -12.69 14.32 5.54
C ARG A 8 -12.81 14.34 7.05
N ASP A 9 -12.03 15.22 7.67
CA ASP A 9 -12.02 15.44 9.12
C ASP A 9 -11.88 14.14 9.95
N LEU A 10 -11.08 13.18 9.42
CA LEU A 10 -11.00 11.82 9.91
C LEU A 10 -10.17 11.75 11.20
N CYS A 11 -10.77 11.21 12.27
CA CYS A 11 -10.12 11.07 13.57
C CYS A 11 -10.13 9.61 14.05
N LYS A 12 -9.05 9.21 14.74
CA LYS A 12 -8.92 7.90 15.37
C LYS A 12 -8.04 7.94 16.61
N SER A 13 -8.56 7.40 17.71
CA SER A 13 -7.84 7.26 18.97
C SER A 13 -7.79 5.81 19.45
N TYR A 14 -6.73 5.46 20.15
CA TYR A 14 -6.58 4.21 20.89
C TYR A 14 -6.38 4.55 22.38
N GLY A 15 -7.46 4.51 23.15
CA GLY A 15 -7.47 4.96 24.53
C GLY A 15 -7.09 6.47 24.62
N ARG A 16 -5.92 6.76 25.17
CA ARG A 16 -5.44 8.15 25.31
C ARG A 16 -4.54 8.61 24.15
N THR A 17 -4.20 7.72 23.23
CA THR A 17 -3.29 8.04 22.11
C THR A 17 -4.10 8.42 20.90
N GLN A 18 -3.97 9.67 20.44
CA GLN A 18 -4.50 10.14 19.17
C GLN A 18 -3.65 9.56 18.04
N ALA A 19 -4.21 8.67 17.23
CA ALA A 19 -3.52 8.04 16.11
C ALA A 19 -3.72 8.82 14.80
N LEU A 20 -4.91 9.42 14.62
CA LEU A 20 -5.23 10.34 13.51
C LEU A 20 -6.07 11.48 14.06
N GLU A 21 -5.77 12.70 13.61
CA GLU A 21 -6.39 13.93 14.06
C GLU A 21 -6.73 14.83 12.88
N HIS A 22 -8.02 15.03 12.63
CA HIS A 22 -8.54 15.92 11.58
C HIS A 22 -7.89 15.71 10.20
N VAL A 23 -7.70 14.42 9.81
CA VAL A 23 -7.04 14.05 8.56
C VAL A 23 -7.94 14.39 7.37
N ASN A 24 -7.41 15.21 6.46
CA ASN A 24 -8.06 15.61 5.21
C ASN A 24 -7.11 15.41 4.03
N PHE A 25 -7.48 14.58 3.07
CA PHE A 25 -6.78 14.44 1.79
C PHE A 25 -7.64 13.66 0.78
N THR A 26 -7.24 13.72 -0.48
CA THR A 26 -7.82 12.94 -1.57
C THR A 26 -6.73 12.26 -2.38
N VAL A 27 -7.04 11.10 -2.96
CA VAL A 27 -6.22 10.42 -3.96
C VAL A 27 -7.05 10.30 -5.24
N GLU A 28 -6.55 10.89 -6.32
CA GLU A 28 -7.20 10.79 -7.62
C GLU A 28 -6.92 9.43 -8.27
N PRO A 29 -7.82 8.94 -9.16
CA PRO A 29 -7.59 7.71 -9.93
C PRO A 29 -6.32 7.77 -10.78
N GLY A 30 -5.65 6.62 -10.98
CA GLY A 30 -4.49 6.48 -11.86
C GLY A 30 -3.19 7.06 -11.29
N LYS A 31 -3.08 7.24 -9.97
CA LYS A 31 -1.89 7.82 -9.31
C LYS A 31 -1.16 6.81 -8.43
N ILE A 32 0.16 6.90 -8.42
CA ILE A 32 1.01 6.26 -7.40
C ILE A 32 1.33 7.30 -6.32
N VAL A 33 0.79 7.11 -5.13
CA VAL A 33 0.86 8.07 -4.03
C VAL A 33 1.68 7.51 -2.88
N GLY A 34 2.68 8.26 -2.44
CA GLY A 34 3.46 7.96 -1.25
C GLY A 34 2.80 8.52 0.01
N LEU A 35 2.33 7.67 0.92
CA LEU A 35 1.94 8.05 2.27
C LEU A 35 3.17 7.97 3.18
N LEU A 36 3.86 9.08 3.35
CA LEU A 36 5.21 9.15 3.91
C LEU A 36 5.21 9.77 5.31
N GLY A 37 5.95 9.18 6.22
CA GLY A 37 6.04 9.69 7.59
C GLY A 37 6.86 8.77 8.50
N PRO A 38 7.32 9.26 9.65
CA PRO A 38 8.05 8.43 10.61
C PRO A 38 7.20 7.29 11.18
N ASN A 39 7.84 6.34 11.84
CA ASN A 39 7.13 5.27 12.53
C ASN A 39 6.22 5.85 13.62
N GLY A 40 4.99 5.30 13.72
CA GLY A 40 3.99 5.79 14.66
C GLY A 40 3.22 7.04 14.21
N SER A 41 3.43 7.56 12.99
CA SER A 41 2.73 8.75 12.49
C SER A 41 1.26 8.54 12.12
N GLY A 42 0.76 7.28 12.07
CA GLY A 42 -0.65 6.97 11.75
C GLY A 42 -0.87 6.27 10.41
N LYS A 43 0.17 6.06 9.56
CA LYS A 43 0.07 5.43 8.22
C LYS A 43 -0.69 4.09 8.24
N THR A 44 -0.22 3.13 9.03
CA THR A 44 -0.84 1.81 9.15
C THR A 44 -2.28 1.88 9.69
N THR A 45 -2.57 2.82 10.61
CA THR A 45 -3.93 3.05 11.12
C THR A 45 -4.85 3.49 9.98
N LEU A 46 -4.43 4.46 9.19
CA LEU A 46 -5.18 4.95 8.04
C LEU A 46 -5.45 3.84 7.01
N ILE A 47 -4.41 3.10 6.63
CA ILE A 47 -4.54 1.98 5.68
C ILE A 47 -5.49 0.90 6.21
N LYS A 48 -5.43 0.55 7.50
CA LYS A 48 -6.34 -0.43 8.10
C LYS A 48 -7.78 0.04 8.10
N MET A 49 -8.04 1.33 8.33
CA MET A 49 -9.40 1.89 8.21
C MET A 49 -9.90 1.84 6.78
N ALA A 50 -9.07 2.21 5.80
CA ALA A 50 -9.41 2.12 4.39
C ALA A 50 -9.74 0.68 3.95
N ASN A 51 -9.13 -0.33 4.58
CA ASN A 51 -9.49 -1.74 4.36
C ASN A 51 -10.69 -2.24 5.19
N GLY A 52 -11.30 -1.37 6.03
CA GLY A 52 -12.40 -1.77 6.92
C GLY A 52 -11.99 -2.81 7.96
N LEU A 53 -10.71 -2.82 8.37
CA LEU A 53 -10.18 -3.69 9.43
C LEU A 53 -10.37 -3.08 10.82
N ILE A 54 -10.45 -1.75 10.90
CA ILE A 54 -10.73 -0.98 12.11
C ILE A 54 -11.68 0.16 11.75
N THR A 55 -12.43 0.65 12.71
CA THR A 55 -13.34 1.80 12.57
C THR A 55 -12.65 3.08 13.03
N TRP A 56 -13.13 4.21 12.54
CA TRP A 56 -12.75 5.55 12.98
C TRP A 56 -13.72 6.09 14.03
N ASP A 57 -13.34 7.17 14.70
CA ASP A 57 -14.13 7.74 15.79
C ASP A 57 -15.04 8.89 15.29
N SER A 58 -14.55 9.71 14.36
CA SER A 58 -15.32 10.78 13.71
C SER A 58 -14.77 11.09 12.31
N GLY A 59 -15.52 11.87 11.54
CA GLY A 59 -15.19 12.22 10.16
C GLY A 59 -15.68 11.18 9.15
N GLU A 60 -15.16 11.25 7.94
CA GLU A 60 -15.57 10.41 6.81
C GLU A 60 -14.36 9.82 6.08
N LEU A 61 -14.46 8.55 5.70
CA LEU A 61 -13.52 7.87 4.82
C LEU A 61 -14.30 7.19 3.70
N LEU A 62 -13.94 7.50 2.46
CA LEU A 62 -14.61 6.97 1.26
C LEU A 62 -13.60 6.35 0.30
N ILE A 63 -13.99 5.25 -0.33
CA ILE A 63 -13.28 4.60 -1.42
C ILE A 63 -14.23 4.52 -2.62
N ASP A 64 -13.85 5.15 -3.73
CA ASP A 64 -14.72 5.29 -4.92
C ASP A 64 -16.13 5.80 -4.53
N GLY A 65 -16.16 6.80 -3.63
CA GLY A 65 -17.39 7.42 -3.10
C GLY A 65 -18.18 6.56 -2.10
N LYS A 66 -17.65 5.43 -1.62
CA LYS A 66 -18.32 4.51 -0.71
C LYS A 66 -17.57 4.31 0.59
N VAL A 67 -18.29 4.15 1.69
CA VAL A 67 -17.69 3.78 2.99
C VAL A 67 -17.05 2.39 2.90
N PRO A 68 -15.85 2.17 3.50
CA PRO A 68 -15.19 0.87 3.53
C PRO A 68 -16.12 -0.27 3.98
N GLY A 69 -16.28 -1.28 3.14
CA GLY A 69 -17.18 -2.40 3.37
C GLY A 69 -17.07 -3.48 2.28
N LYS A 70 -18.12 -4.29 2.12
CA LYS A 70 -18.11 -5.41 1.18
C LYS A 70 -17.80 -4.97 -0.26
N GLU A 71 -18.40 -3.87 -0.72
CA GLU A 71 -18.24 -3.38 -2.09
C GLU A 71 -16.82 -2.84 -2.33
N THR A 72 -16.27 -2.09 -1.39
CA THR A 72 -14.91 -1.55 -1.51
C THR A 72 -13.85 -2.64 -1.44
N LYS A 73 -14.07 -3.73 -0.66
CA LYS A 73 -13.16 -4.88 -0.63
C LYS A 73 -13.05 -5.60 -1.97
N ALA A 74 -14.06 -5.50 -2.82
CA ALA A 74 -14.01 -6.05 -4.17
C ALA A 74 -13.06 -5.28 -5.11
N ILE A 75 -12.79 -4.01 -4.84
CA ILE A 75 -11.96 -3.12 -5.66
C ILE A 75 -10.66 -2.70 -5.01
N VAL A 76 -10.42 -3.10 -3.76
CA VAL A 76 -9.17 -2.81 -3.02
C VAL A 76 -8.32 -4.07 -2.91
N SER A 77 -7.04 -3.96 -3.23
CA SER A 77 -6.03 -4.97 -2.96
C SER A 77 -5.08 -4.48 -1.87
N TYR A 78 -4.88 -5.27 -0.82
CA TYR A 78 -4.14 -4.86 0.36
C TYR A 78 -2.93 -5.73 0.65
N LEU A 79 -1.78 -5.10 0.80
CA LEU A 79 -0.55 -5.70 1.29
C LEU A 79 -0.26 -5.18 2.70
N PRO A 80 -0.43 -5.96 3.77
CA PRO A 80 -0.07 -5.53 5.11
C PRO A 80 1.44 -5.64 5.36
N GLU A 81 1.95 -4.86 6.31
CA GLU A 81 3.35 -4.87 6.75
C GLU A 81 3.86 -6.27 7.15
N ARG A 82 2.99 -7.08 7.74
CA ARG A 82 3.34 -8.45 8.16
C ARG A 82 2.65 -9.48 7.29
N THR A 83 3.37 -10.56 6.98
CA THR A 83 2.78 -11.67 6.24
C THR A 83 1.63 -12.31 7.02
N TYR A 84 0.53 -12.58 6.33
CA TYR A 84 -0.64 -13.29 6.84
C TYR A 84 -0.80 -14.67 6.21
N LEU A 85 0.15 -15.07 5.36
CA LEU A 85 0.08 -16.36 4.66
C LEU A 85 0.15 -17.52 5.65
N ALA A 86 -0.79 -18.45 5.55
CA ALA A 86 -0.84 -19.62 6.41
C ALA A 86 0.34 -20.56 6.13
N ASP A 87 1.18 -20.81 7.11
CA ASP A 87 2.43 -21.59 7.00
C ASP A 87 2.24 -23.01 6.46
N TRP A 88 1.08 -23.62 6.71
CA TRP A 88 0.75 -24.98 6.26
C TRP A 88 0.32 -25.07 4.80
N MET A 89 -0.12 -23.97 4.18
CA MET A 89 -0.57 -23.93 2.79
C MET A 89 0.60 -24.04 1.82
N SER A 90 0.35 -24.70 0.68
CA SER A 90 1.20 -24.60 -0.50
C SER A 90 0.84 -23.37 -1.34
N VAL A 91 1.74 -22.96 -2.22
CA VAL A 91 1.47 -21.89 -3.18
C VAL A 91 0.21 -22.17 -4.00
N ARG A 92 0.03 -23.40 -4.49
CA ARG A 92 -1.17 -23.82 -5.21
C ARG A 92 -2.45 -23.57 -4.40
N GLN A 93 -2.46 -23.98 -3.13
CA GLN A 93 -3.60 -23.77 -2.25
C GLN A 93 -3.89 -22.29 -1.99
N LEU A 94 -2.85 -21.44 -1.94
CA LEU A 94 -3.04 -19.99 -1.84
C LEU A 94 -3.65 -19.41 -3.12
N LEU A 95 -3.19 -19.85 -4.30
CA LEU A 95 -3.78 -19.41 -5.57
C LEU A 95 -5.25 -19.85 -5.68
N ASP A 96 -5.57 -21.09 -5.30
CA ASP A 96 -6.95 -21.59 -5.27
C ASP A 96 -7.80 -20.74 -4.32
N PHE A 97 -7.30 -20.47 -3.11
CA PHE A 97 -7.97 -19.62 -2.13
C PHE A 97 -8.24 -18.19 -2.66
N PHE A 98 -7.25 -17.59 -3.34
CA PHE A 98 -7.44 -16.25 -3.91
C PHE A 98 -8.44 -16.26 -5.07
N CYS A 99 -8.47 -17.31 -5.91
CA CYS A 99 -9.48 -17.48 -6.96
C CYS A 99 -10.89 -17.59 -6.37
N ASP A 100 -11.05 -18.29 -5.26
CA ASP A 100 -12.37 -18.51 -4.62
C ASP A 100 -12.91 -17.23 -3.97
N PHE A 101 -12.01 -16.39 -3.42
CA PHE A 101 -12.42 -15.18 -2.67
C PHE A 101 -12.47 -13.91 -3.52
N TYR A 102 -11.67 -13.81 -4.59
CA TYR A 102 -11.53 -12.61 -5.39
C TYR A 102 -11.83 -12.91 -6.86
N GLY A 103 -12.99 -12.49 -7.32
CA GLY A 103 -13.40 -12.69 -8.73
C GLY A 103 -12.53 -11.94 -9.75
N ASP A 104 -11.72 -10.98 -9.29
CA ASP A 104 -10.77 -10.20 -10.09
C ASP A 104 -9.33 -10.75 -10.04
N PHE A 105 -9.11 -11.91 -9.38
CA PHE A 105 -7.77 -12.50 -9.27
C PHE A 105 -7.33 -13.17 -10.57
N GLN A 106 -6.18 -12.77 -11.07
CA GLN A 106 -5.59 -13.24 -12.32
C GLN A 106 -4.58 -14.37 -12.04
N ARG A 107 -5.07 -15.60 -11.89
CA ARG A 107 -4.26 -16.76 -11.55
C ARG A 107 -3.06 -16.98 -12.49
N GLN A 108 -3.29 -16.89 -13.79
CA GLN A 108 -2.22 -17.10 -14.77
C GLN A 108 -1.06 -16.11 -14.55
N ARG A 109 -1.38 -14.83 -14.31
CA ARG A 109 -0.39 -13.80 -14.01
C ARG A 109 0.41 -14.12 -12.74
N ALA A 110 -0.27 -14.57 -11.68
CA ALA A 110 0.41 -14.99 -10.46
C ALA A 110 1.37 -16.17 -10.73
N GLU A 111 0.95 -17.17 -11.50
CA GLU A 111 1.77 -18.32 -11.85
C GLU A 111 2.99 -17.93 -12.70
N GLU A 112 2.84 -17.01 -13.65
CA GLU A 112 3.95 -16.47 -14.45
C GLU A 112 4.97 -15.74 -13.57
N MET A 113 4.53 -14.86 -12.67
CA MET A 113 5.41 -14.14 -11.73
C MET A 113 6.14 -15.09 -10.77
N LEU A 114 5.45 -16.10 -10.25
CA LEU A 114 6.05 -17.15 -9.41
C LEU A 114 7.09 -17.96 -10.20
N GLY A 115 6.80 -18.27 -11.47
CA GLY A 115 7.72 -18.96 -12.38
C GLY A 115 9.03 -18.20 -12.59
N HIS A 116 8.97 -16.88 -12.79
CA HIS A 116 10.17 -16.01 -12.90
C HIS A 116 11.06 -16.05 -11.64
N LEU A 117 10.48 -16.34 -10.48
CA LEU A 117 11.23 -16.49 -9.23
C LEU A 117 11.63 -17.96 -8.92
N ASN A 118 11.32 -18.89 -9.81
CA ASN A 118 11.51 -20.34 -9.59
C ASN A 118 10.78 -20.85 -8.32
N ILE A 119 9.64 -20.28 -7.98
CA ILE A 119 8.83 -20.69 -6.83
C ILE A 119 7.83 -21.75 -7.30
N GLY A 120 8.05 -22.99 -6.88
CA GLY A 120 7.19 -24.13 -7.26
C GLY A 120 5.83 -24.10 -6.57
N LEU A 121 4.75 -24.43 -7.31
CA LEU A 121 3.37 -24.43 -6.82
C LEU A 121 3.13 -25.37 -5.62
N ASN A 122 3.91 -26.42 -5.48
CA ASN A 122 3.78 -27.39 -4.38
C ASN A 122 4.61 -27.00 -3.13
N MET A 123 5.43 -25.95 -3.22
CA MET A 123 6.22 -25.47 -2.09
C MET A 123 5.30 -24.92 -0.99
N LYS A 124 5.52 -25.34 0.25
CA LYS A 124 4.78 -24.82 1.42
C LYS A 124 5.39 -23.53 1.94
N ILE A 125 4.54 -22.62 2.41
CA ILE A 125 4.95 -21.31 2.94
C ILE A 125 5.98 -21.45 4.06
N ARG A 126 5.82 -22.43 4.98
CA ARG A 126 6.79 -22.69 6.07
C ARG A 126 8.20 -23.07 5.60
N GLN A 127 8.37 -23.51 4.36
CA GLN A 127 9.67 -23.90 3.77
C GLN A 127 10.42 -22.71 3.15
N MET A 128 9.77 -21.54 3.06
CA MET A 128 10.30 -20.36 2.41
C MET A 128 11.07 -19.48 3.40
N SER A 129 12.08 -18.78 2.90
CA SER A 129 12.70 -17.67 3.62
C SER A 129 11.69 -16.53 3.83
N LYS A 130 11.99 -15.60 4.76
CA LYS A 130 11.16 -14.40 4.97
C LYS A 130 10.96 -13.64 3.66
N GLY A 131 12.03 -13.30 2.95
CA GLY A 131 11.95 -12.56 1.69
C GLY A 131 11.18 -13.29 0.58
N THR A 132 11.25 -14.63 0.52
CA THR A 132 10.45 -15.41 -0.43
C THR A 132 8.96 -15.34 -0.10
N ARG A 133 8.58 -15.40 1.17
CA ARG A 133 7.18 -15.24 1.61
C ARG A 133 6.63 -13.86 1.27
N GLU A 134 7.41 -12.81 1.46
CA GLU A 134 7.06 -11.42 1.10
C GLU A 134 6.84 -11.29 -0.40
N LYS A 135 7.71 -11.88 -1.23
CA LYS A 135 7.53 -11.92 -2.69
C LYS A 135 6.25 -12.65 -3.09
N VAL A 136 5.97 -13.82 -2.50
CA VAL A 136 4.71 -14.56 -2.77
C VAL A 136 3.50 -13.72 -2.38
N GLN A 137 3.51 -13.08 -1.22
CA GLN A 137 2.42 -12.22 -0.77
C GLN A 137 2.20 -11.03 -1.69
N LEU A 138 3.27 -10.37 -2.13
CA LEU A 138 3.19 -9.29 -3.10
C LEU A 138 2.60 -9.76 -4.43
N ILE A 139 3.05 -10.92 -4.96
CA ILE A 139 2.52 -11.50 -6.20
C ILE A 139 1.01 -11.73 -6.09
N LEU A 140 0.54 -12.31 -4.98
CA LEU A 140 -0.90 -12.51 -4.76
C LEU A 140 -1.68 -11.20 -4.78
N VAL A 141 -1.18 -10.15 -4.12
CA VAL A 141 -1.79 -8.82 -4.06
C VAL A 141 -1.79 -8.15 -5.44
N MET A 142 -0.66 -8.16 -6.15
CA MET A 142 -0.50 -7.50 -7.45
C MET A 142 -1.15 -8.30 -8.61
N SER A 143 -1.54 -9.54 -8.39
CA SER A 143 -2.29 -10.36 -9.35
C SER A 143 -3.81 -10.17 -9.28
N ARG A 144 -4.32 -9.27 -8.45
CA ARG A 144 -5.71 -8.81 -8.51
C ARG A 144 -5.82 -7.67 -9.55
N LYS A 145 -6.99 -7.55 -10.19
CA LYS A 145 -7.35 -6.38 -11.02
C LYS A 145 -8.12 -5.38 -10.18
N ALA A 146 -7.46 -4.82 -9.16
CA ALA A 146 -8.05 -3.87 -8.24
C ALA A 146 -8.03 -2.44 -8.80
N LYS A 147 -8.95 -1.56 -8.34
CA LYS A 147 -8.90 -0.12 -8.62
C LYS A 147 -7.96 0.63 -7.66
N LEU A 148 -7.75 0.11 -6.46
CA LEU A 148 -6.89 0.71 -5.45
C LEU A 148 -6.03 -0.37 -4.80
N TYR A 149 -4.71 -0.19 -4.83
CA TYR A 149 -3.75 -0.98 -4.09
C TYR A 149 -3.29 -0.19 -2.86
N LEU A 150 -3.41 -0.79 -1.69
CA LEU A 150 -2.94 -0.22 -0.42
C LEU A 150 -1.77 -1.08 0.08
N LEU A 151 -0.55 -0.55 -0.01
CA LEU A 151 0.68 -1.28 0.31
C LEU A 151 1.32 -0.69 1.57
N ASP A 152 1.25 -1.44 2.68
CA ASP A 152 1.74 -1.00 3.98
C ASP A 152 3.18 -1.49 4.22
N GLU A 153 4.16 -0.57 4.17
CA GLU A 153 5.60 -0.82 4.30
C GLU A 153 6.12 -1.97 3.39
N PRO A 154 5.81 -1.96 2.08
CA PRO A 154 6.10 -3.10 1.18
C PRO A 154 7.58 -3.43 1.06
N ILE A 155 8.47 -2.47 1.33
CA ILE A 155 9.92 -2.59 1.24
C ILE A 155 10.62 -2.56 2.61
N GLY A 156 9.82 -2.56 3.70
CA GLY A 156 10.34 -2.50 5.06
C GLY A 156 11.05 -3.80 5.48
N GLY A 157 12.29 -3.70 5.93
CA GLY A 157 13.03 -4.84 6.50
C GLY A 157 13.42 -5.94 5.51
N VAL A 158 13.44 -5.64 4.21
CA VAL A 158 13.94 -6.54 3.15
C VAL A 158 15.33 -6.12 2.66
N ASP A 159 16.07 -7.06 2.08
CA ASP A 159 17.36 -6.77 1.44
C ASP A 159 17.19 -5.94 0.15
N PRO A 160 18.25 -5.22 -0.31
CA PRO A 160 18.15 -4.35 -1.49
C PRO A 160 17.65 -5.05 -2.76
N ALA A 161 18.09 -6.26 -3.06
CA ALA A 161 17.68 -6.99 -4.27
C ALA A 161 16.18 -7.37 -4.22
N THR A 162 15.68 -7.71 -3.03
CA THR A 162 14.25 -7.96 -2.81
C THR A 162 13.46 -6.66 -2.94
N ARG A 163 13.99 -5.52 -2.48
CA ARG A 163 13.37 -4.19 -2.60
C ARG A 163 13.19 -3.80 -4.06
N ASP A 164 14.25 -3.90 -4.86
CA ASP A 164 14.20 -3.62 -6.30
C ASP A 164 13.14 -4.49 -7.00
N TYR A 165 13.10 -5.78 -6.69
CA TYR A 165 12.08 -6.69 -7.22
C TYR A 165 10.66 -6.23 -6.86
N ILE A 166 10.42 -5.82 -5.61
CA ILE A 166 9.12 -5.34 -5.15
C ILE A 166 8.69 -4.11 -5.94
N LEU A 167 9.57 -3.11 -6.09
CA LEU A 167 9.28 -1.87 -6.80
C LEU A 167 9.00 -2.13 -8.29
N HIS A 168 9.84 -2.93 -8.95
CA HIS A 168 9.59 -3.35 -10.34
C HIS A 168 8.28 -4.11 -10.50
N THR A 169 7.93 -4.96 -9.53
CA THR A 169 6.67 -5.72 -9.54
C THR A 169 5.47 -4.77 -9.42
N ILE A 170 5.54 -3.76 -8.54
CA ILE A 170 4.48 -2.76 -8.38
C ILE A 170 4.28 -2.00 -9.69
N ILE A 171 5.34 -1.42 -10.26
CA ILE A 171 5.27 -0.61 -11.48
C ILE A 171 4.80 -1.42 -12.68
N GLY A 172 5.36 -2.62 -12.88
CA GLY A 172 5.09 -3.46 -14.04
C GLY A 172 3.75 -4.19 -14.02
N ASN A 173 3.05 -4.16 -12.89
CA ASN A 173 1.91 -5.06 -12.67
C ASN A 173 0.62 -4.40 -12.18
N TYR A 174 0.54 -3.08 -12.03
CA TYR A 174 -0.74 -2.43 -11.78
C TYR A 174 -1.37 -1.98 -13.11
N ASP A 175 -2.71 -1.84 -13.10
CA ASP A 175 -3.43 -1.24 -14.23
C ASP A 175 -3.17 0.27 -14.20
N PRO A 176 -2.79 0.93 -15.31
CA PRO A 176 -2.59 2.39 -15.34
C PRO A 176 -3.80 3.22 -14.89
N GLU A 177 -5.01 2.67 -14.96
CA GLU A 177 -6.23 3.32 -14.43
C GLU A 177 -6.41 3.09 -12.92
N ALA A 178 -5.69 2.15 -12.33
CA ALA A 178 -5.72 1.91 -10.89
C ALA A 178 -4.80 2.88 -10.15
N SER A 179 -5.06 3.06 -8.86
CA SER A 179 -4.20 3.86 -7.99
C SER A 179 -3.45 2.97 -7.01
N VAL A 180 -2.26 3.40 -6.63
CA VAL A 180 -1.43 2.71 -5.64
C VAL A 180 -1.09 3.68 -4.51
N VAL A 181 -1.38 3.32 -3.28
CA VAL A 181 -0.92 4.06 -2.09
C VAL A 181 0.14 3.21 -1.39
N ILE A 182 1.35 3.74 -1.30
CA ILE A 182 2.49 3.09 -0.66
C ILE A 182 2.80 3.81 0.64
N SER A 183 2.58 3.17 1.79
CA SER A 183 3.08 3.70 3.05
C SER A 183 4.52 3.28 3.27
N THR A 184 5.39 4.23 3.58
CA THR A 184 6.78 3.93 3.96
C THR A 184 7.46 5.09 4.67
N HIS A 185 8.57 4.78 5.34
CA HIS A 185 9.52 5.74 5.86
C HIS A 185 10.84 5.72 5.04
N LEU A 186 10.96 4.83 4.04
CA LEU A 186 12.12 4.68 3.16
C LEU A 186 11.91 5.45 1.85
N ILE A 187 11.97 6.78 1.93
CA ILE A 187 11.52 7.68 0.87
C ILE A 187 12.41 7.60 -0.37
N ALA A 188 13.75 7.63 -0.17
CA ALA A 188 14.72 7.60 -1.25
C ALA A 188 14.56 6.38 -2.18
N ASP A 189 14.03 5.28 -1.66
CA ASP A 189 13.83 4.06 -2.45
C ASP A 189 12.58 4.13 -3.34
N VAL A 190 11.54 4.88 -2.94
CA VAL A 190 10.26 4.92 -3.64
C VAL A 190 10.03 6.21 -4.44
N GLU A 191 10.74 7.31 -4.18
CA GLU A 191 10.41 8.63 -4.74
C GLU A 191 10.38 8.69 -6.27
N GLN A 192 11.16 7.82 -6.95
CA GLN A 192 11.23 7.80 -8.41
C GLN A 192 10.00 7.18 -9.08
N ILE A 193 9.15 6.48 -8.33
CA ILE A 193 7.92 5.86 -8.84
C ILE A 193 6.65 6.61 -8.43
N LEU A 194 6.77 7.65 -7.59
CA LEU A 194 5.63 8.38 -7.07
C LEU A 194 5.22 9.54 -7.98
N ASP A 195 3.92 9.70 -8.19
CA ASP A 195 3.31 10.88 -8.81
C ASP A 195 3.03 11.96 -7.77
N GLU A 196 2.64 11.55 -6.56
CA GLU A 196 2.19 12.44 -5.49
C GLU A 196 2.65 11.93 -4.13
N VAL A 197 2.83 12.84 -3.19
CA VAL A 197 3.19 12.51 -1.81
C VAL A 197 2.24 13.15 -0.82
N ILE A 198 1.94 12.41 0.22
CA ILE A 198 1.19 12.84 1.40
C ILE A 198 2.09 12.62 2.61
N PHE A 199 2.51 13.71 3.27
CA PHE A 199 3.31 13.62 4.48
C PHE A 199 2.40 13.61 5.70
N ILE A 200 2.57 12.61 6.56
CA ILE A 200 1.81 12.45 7.79
C ILE A 200 2.73 12.47 9.01
N SER A 201 2.41 13.31 10.00
CA SER A 201 3.13 13.45 11.26
C SER A 201 2.16 13.50 12.42
N GLN A 202 2.41 12.73 13.47
CA GLN A 202 1.60 12.74 14.69
C GLN A 202 0.08 12.67 14.43
N GLY A 203 -0.33 11.89 13.44
CA GLY A 203 -1.72 11.72 13.07
C GLY A 203 -2.32 12.82 12.19
N GLN A 204 -1.56 13.82 11.76
CA GLN A 204 -2.02 14.94 10.92
C GLN A 204 -1.33 14.94 9.56
N ILE A 205 -2.04 15.36 8.50
CA ILE A 205 -1.43 15.62 7.19
C ILE A 205 -0.73 16.97 7.25
N VAL A 206 0.58 16.95 7.00
CA VAL A 206 1.42 18.16 7.03
C VAL A 206 1.73 18.68 5.63
N LEU A 207 1.59 17.84 4.60
CA LEU A 207 1.82 18.23 3.21
C LEU A 207 1.13 17.22 2.27
N GLN A 208 0.52 17.73 1.18
CA GLN A 208 0.11 16.97 0.02
C GLN A 208 0.52 17.73 -1.24
N LYS A 209 1.36 17.11 -2.10
CA LYS A 209 1.89 17.72 -3.32
C LYS A 209 2.25 16.68 -4.36
N SER A 210 2.21 17.07 -5.65
CA SER A 210 2.81 16.26 -6.70
C SER A 210 4.35 16.27 -6.59
N VAL A 211 4.97 15.17 -7.02
CA VAL A 211 6.44 15.08 -7.03
C VAL A 211 7.04 16.10 -7.99
N ASP A 212 6.39 16.35 -9.13
CA ASP A 212 6.83 17.36 -10.10
C ASP A 212 6.75 18.77 -9.51
N GLU A 213 5.67 19.10 -8.76
CA GLU A 213 5.57 20.40 -8.07
C GLU A 213 6.74 20.60 -7.10
N ILE A 214 7.14 19.57 -6.34
CA ILE A 214 8.27 19.66 -5.40
C ILE A 214 9.57 19.92 -6.18
N ARG A 215 9.79 19.20 -7.29
CA ARG A 215 10.99 19.35 -8.11
C ARG A 215 11.07 20.71 -8.80
N GLU A 216 9.98 21.15 -9.43
CA GLU A 216 9.96 22.38 -10.23
C GLU A 216 9.96 23.65 -9.37
N THR A 217 9.17 23.68 -8.28
CA THR A 217 9.03 24.90 -7.46
C THR A 217 10.11 25.06 -6.41
N GLN A 218 10.69 23.94 -5.93
CA GLN A 218 11.65 23.97 -4.82
C GLN A 218 13.04 23.47 -5.20
N GLY A 219 13.20 22.84 -6.37
CA GLY A 219 14.48 22.29 -6.82
C GLY A 219 15.00 21.16 -5.93
N LYS A 220 14.11 20.43 -5.24
CA LYS A 220 14.45 19.41 -4.24
C LYS A 220 13.91 18.04 -4.63
N SER A 221 14.53 16.99 -4.11
CA SER A 221 13.96 15.67 -4.10
C SER A 221 12.88 15.54 -2.99
N VAL A 222 12.02 14.51 -3.10
CA VAL A 222 11.03 14.21 -2.05
C VAL A 222 11.73 13.89 -0.73
N ASP A 223 12.85 13.15 -0.76
CA ASP A 223 13.64 12.83 0.43
C ASP A 223 14.21 14.10 1.11
N GLN A 224 14.74 15.05 0.32
CA GLN A 224 15.21 16.32 0.84
C GLN A 224 14.07 17.14 1.48
N MET A 225 12.91 17.22 0.81
CA MET A 225 11.74 17.89 1.34
C MET A 225 11.25 17.26 2.65
N PHE A 226 11.24 15.92 2.69
CA PHE A 226 10.86 15.18 3.90
C PHE A 226 11.78 15.50 5.07
N ARG A 227 13.10 15.47 4.86
CA ARG A 227 14.08 15.79 5.92
C ARG A 227 13.92 17.22 6.46
N GLU A 228 13.55 18.17 5.63
CA GLU A 228 13.29 19.54 6.07
C GLU A 228 12.00 19.65 6.90
N VAL A 229 10.91 19.02 6.44
CA VAL A 229 9.63 19.04 7.14
C VAL A 229 9.73 18.35 8.50
N PHE A 230 10.45 17.24 8.58
CA PHE A 230 10.59 16.46 9.81
C PHE A 230 11.85 16.78 10.60
N ARG A 231 12.70 17.70 10.12
CA ARG A 231 13.96 18.13 10.77
C ARG A 231 14.82 16.95 11.24
N CYS A 232 14.99 15.96 10.37
CA CYS A 232 15.83 14.78 10.60
C CYS A 232 17.25 15.03 10.15
#